data_6a6117c8d826ad348d99afacd9e402bc
#
_entry.id   6a6117c8d826ad348d99afacd9e402bc
#
_cell.length_a   1.000
_cell.length_b   1.000
_cell.length_c   1.000
_cell.angle_alpha   90.00
_cell.angle_beta   90.00
_cell.angle_gamma   90.00
#
_symmetry.space_group_name_H-M   'P 1'
#
loop_
_entity.id
_entity.type
_entity.pdbx_description
1 polymer ?
#
loop_
_entity_poly.entity_id
_entity_poly.type
_entity_poly.pdbx_seq_one_letter_code
_entity_poly.pdbx_strand_id
1 'polypeptide(L)'
;MLINIKYATKPKEVTSRVAEISEIFGIGINEAIEHTILDDYDFKEDFEVCYITGCSGSGKSSLLRALKEQYGYDDLGLQQAMNEDKAIIDLIGSDTKEAIGLLSICGLAEAKLFVKRPFELSDGQKYRFQLAWLLDQKRNMIMIDEFTSFLDRTTASVVAFNIQKICRRNNIKLIVATAHNDLEDFLKPDVKIDFKTGDEVETTYKEVTDKNPFIPHLTIEDGTKQDFDNFIKYHYKNVKAVPGQKKVYRLMYDGQPIGLAVYAVASRMLSGRNTYFNKHYMHPKGYPLMDKVNSDFISASRFIIHPQYRGCGLGAWFTRETVKLMDKEFGKPFIEFSSVMAKYTPFLQKGGILDICDNESEKSRKDTNKVKAVLEKYGFSYEFLTSLDYCQKVIDTIPEKELRKAFRGRLRTAMFIRHGLDLDVAELDALELTPKLLAEAKKGETRYLLHINEDKCTQCPKCGRWHVKEDDCYFCDKEE
;
A
#
# COMPACT_ATOMS: atom_id res chain seq x y z
N MET A 1 -37.83 1.64 4.90
CA MET A 1 -38.23 1.44 3.49
C MET A 1 -38.78 0.05 3.34
N LEU A 2 -40.04 -0.12 2.82
CA LEU A 2 -40.64 -1.45 2.64
C LEU A 2 -40.18 -2.07 1.31
N ILE A 3 -39.72 -3.31 1.38
CA ILE A 3 -39.19 -4.06 0.24
C ILE A 3 -40.04 -5.33 0.04
N ASN A 4 -40.57 -5.51 -1.16
CA ASN A 4 -41.31 -6.70 -1.59
C ASN A 4 -40.57 -7.33 -2.76
N ILE A 5 -40.22 -8.63 -2.64
CA ILE A 5 -39.53 -9.38 -3.69
C ILE A 5 -40.29 -10.67 -3.99
N LYS A 6 -40.91 -10.70 -5.14
CA LYS A 6 -41.68 -11.86 -5.65
C LYS A 6 -41.19 -12.22 -7.06
N TYR A 7 -40.97 -13.47 -7.30
CA TYR A 7 -40.62 -14.00 -8.60
C TYR A 7 -41.75 -14.85 -9.12
N ALA A 8 -42.08 -14.66 -10.39
CA ALA A 8 -43.02 -15.49 -11.10
C ALA A 8 -42.28 -16.21 -12.24
N THR A 9 -42.22 -17.53 -12.16
CA THR A 9 -41.54 -18.35 -13.17
C THR A 9 -42.57 -19.06 -14.03
N LYS A 10 -42.52 -18.82 -15.35
CA LYS A 10 -43.31 -19.52 -16.33
C LYS A 10 -42.43 -19.93 -17.50
N PRO A 11 -42.52 -21.15 -18.04
CA PRO A 11 -41.78 -21.53 -19.23
C PRO A 11 -42.16 -20.61 -20.40
N LYS A 12 -41.19 -20.09 -21.13
CA LYS A 12 -41.44 -19.31 -22.36
C LYS A 12 -42.05 -20.18 -23.47
N GLU A 13 -41.62 -21.46 -23.51
CA GLU A 13 -42.00 -22.43 -24.50
C GLU A 13 -42.20 -23.80 -23.84
N VAL A 14 -43.26 -24.51 -24.18
CA VAL A 14 -43.52 -25.84 -23.64
C VAL A 14 -42.93 -26.88 -24.61
N THR A 15 -41.71 -27.28 -24.33
CA THR A 15 -41.04 -28.38 -25.03
C THR A 15 -41.53 -29.73 -24.48
N SER A 16 -41.26 -30.84 -25.16
CA SER A 16 -41.58 -32.19 -24.67
C SER A 16 -40.97 -32.48 -23.32
N ARG A 17 -39.75 -32.01 -23.06
CA ARG A 17 -39.07 -32.16 -21.75
C ARG A 17 -39.74 -31.33 -20.65
N VAL A 18 -40.19 -30.11 -20.97
CA VAL A 18 -40.92 -29.27 -20.01
C VAL A 18 -42.25 -29.91 -19.66
N ALA A 19 -42.97 -30.50 -20.62
CA ALA A 19 -44.20 -31.23 -20.37
C ALA A 19 -43.96 -32.47 -19.49
N GLU A 20 -42.90 -33.25 -19.76
CA GLU A 20 -42.55 -34.44 -19.01
C GLU A 20 -42.18 -34.07 -17.53
N ILE A 21 -41.39 -33.01 -17.30
CA ILE A 21 -41.07 -32.50 -15.96
C ILE A 21 -42.33 -32.04 -15.23
N SER A 22 -43.24 -31.36 -15.94
CA SER A 22 -44.56 -30.95 -15.39
C SER A 22 -45.35 -32.14 -14.89
N GLU A 23 -45.38 -33.20 -15.68
CA GLU A 23 -46.11 -34.45 -15.34
C GLU A 23 -45.44 -35.18 -14.15
N ILE A 24 -44.10 -35.34 -14.19
CA ILE A 24 -43.34 -36.06 -13.13
C ILE A 24 -43.45 -35.36 -11.78
N PHE A 25 -43.33 -34.03 -11.76
CA PHE A 25 -43.26 -33.27 -10.53
C PHE A 25 -44.57 -32.53 -10.16
N GLY A 26 -45.61 -32.67 -10.95
CA GLY A 26 -46.89 -31.98 -10.73
C GLY A 26 -46.80 -30.45 -10.82
N ILE A 27 -45.86 -29.94 -11.60
CA ILE A 27 -45.63 -28.50 -11.73
C ILE A 27 -46.59 -27.92 -12.79
N GLY A 28 -47.38 -26.88 -12.43
CA GLY A 28 -48.21 -26.16 -13.39
C GLY A 28 -47.37 -25.41 -14.41
N ILE A 29 -47.62 -25.66 -15.73
CA ILE A 29 -46.91 -24.95 -16.83
C ILE A 29 -47.77 -23.85 -17.46
N ASN A 30 -49.04 -23.79 -17.14
CA ASN A 30 -49.98 -22.81 -17.65
C ASN A 30 -50.07 -21.55 -16.79
N GLU A 31 -49.78 -21.66 -15.49
CA GLU A 31 -49.79 -20.60 -14.54
C GLU A 31 -48.34 -20.28 -14.10
N ALA A 32 -48.07 -19.03 -13.76
CA ALA A 32 -46.76 -18.66 -13.20
C ALA A 32 -46.64 -19.22 -11.77
N ILE A 33 -45.53 -19.88 -11.51
CA ILE A 33 -45.21 -20.29 -10.15
C ILE A 33 -44.61 -19.09 -9.42
N GLU A 34 -45.34 -18.58 -8.45
CA GLU A 34 -44.94 -17.46 -7.64
C GLU A 34 -44.08 -17.96 -6.45
N HIS A 35 -42.96 -17.31 -6.28
CA HIS A 35 -42.09 -17.49 -5.11
C HIS A 35 -41.81 -16.14 -4.44
N THR A 36 -42.24 -15.99 -3.20
CA THR A 36 -42.01 -14.76 -2.42
C THR A 36 -40.72 -14.93 -1.63
N ILE A 37 -39.75 -14.04 -1.83
CA ILE A 37 -38.51 -14.00 -1.10
C ILE A 37 -38.61 -13.05 0.09
N LEU A 38 -39.21 -11.87 -0.10
CA LEU A 38 -39.48 -10.89 0.96
C LEU A 38 -40.86 -10.31 0.78
N ASP A 39 -41.59 -10.21 1.87
CA ASP A 39 -42.92 -9.58 1.92
C ASP A 39 -42.92 -8.52 3.04
N ASP A 40 -43.21 -7.27 2.65
CA ASP A 40 -43.23 -6.08 3.53
C ASP A 40 -42.00 -5.96 4.45
N TYR A 41 -40.83 -6.33 3.94
CA TYR A 41 -39.58 -6.23 4.69
C TYR A 41 -39.16 -4.77 4.93
N ASP A 42 -39.07 -4.33 6.20
CA ASP A 42 -38.68 -2.98 6.59
C ASP A 42 -37.14 -2.83 6.57
N PHE A 43 -36.59 -2.43 5.44
CA PHE A 43 -35.16 -2.13 5.31
C PHE A 43 -34.85 -0.77 5.93
N LYS A 44 -34.03 -0.75 6.98
CA LYS A 44 -33.60 0.50 7.63
C LYS A 44 -32.32 1.03 7.01
N GLU A 45 -32.33 2.33 6.71
CA GLU A 45 -31.26 3.01 5.98
C GLU A 45 -30.19 3.64 6.88
N ASP A 46 -30.37 3.55 8.20
CA ASP A 46 -29.42 4.09 9.19
C ASP A 46 -28.30 3.08 9.45
N PHE A 47 -27.31 3.07 8.58
CA PHE A 47 -26.09 2.27 8.69
C PHE A 47 -24.96 2.89 7.86
N GLU A 48 -23.73 2.53 8.20
CA GLU A 48 -22.54 2.76 7.36
C GLU A 48 -22.14 1.46 6.60
N VAL A 49 -22.25 0.29 7.26
CA VAL A 49 -21.95 -1.01 6.66
C VAL A 49 -23.10 -1.99 6.89
N CYS A 50 -23.71 -2.45 5.79
CA CYS A 50 -24.73 -3.49 5.78
C CYS A 50 -24.15 -4.79 5.20
N TYR A 51 -24.26 -5.88 5.97
CA TYR A 51 -23.77 -7.21 5.61
C TYR A 51 -24.94 -8.18 5.39
N ILE A 52 -25.17 -8.56 4.14
CA ILE A 52 -26.20 -9.50 3.73
C ILE A 52 -25.56 -10.87 3.56
N THR A 53 -26.02 -11.86 4.34
CA THR A 53 -25.47 -13.23 4.32
C THR A 53 -26.57 -14.28 4.27
N GLY A 54 -26.21 -15.56 4.01
CA GLY A 54 -27.11 -16.69 3.92
C GLY A 54 -26.69 -17.68 2.84
N CYS A 55 -27.36 -18.82 2.75
CA CYS A 55 -27.06 -19.88 1.79
C CYS A 55 -27.16 -19.40 0.32
N SER A 56 -26.53 -20.13 -0.60
CA SER A 56 -26.74 -19.87 -2.04
C SER A 56 -28.21 -20.07 -2.40
N GLY A 57 -28.75 -19.19 -3.22
CA GLY A 57 -30.17 -19.23 -3.62
C GLY A 57 -31.17 -18.66 -2.61
N SER A 58 -30.73 -18.17 -1.42
CA SER A 58 -31.62 -17.63 -0.39
C SER A 58 -32.27 -16.26 -0.68
N GLY A 59 -31.93 -15.59 -1.77
CA GLY A 59 -32.51 -14.28 -2.13
C GLY A 59 -31.61 -13.06 -1.89
N LYS A 60 -30.37 -13.24 -1.41
CA LYS A 60 -29.40 -12.14 -1.19
C LYS A 60 -29.22 -11.23 -2.39
N SER A 61 -28.92 -11.82 -3.55
CA SER A 61 -28.73 -11.07 -4.80
C SER A 61 -30.03 -10.40 -5.27
N SER A 62 -31.17 -10.97 -4.92
CA SER A 62 -32.48 -10.38 -5.19
C SER A 62 -32.74 -9.14 -4.36
N LEU A 63 -32.42 -9.20 -3.06
CA LEU A 63 -32.46 -8.02 -2.18
C LEU A 63 -31.50 -6.94 -2.66
N LEU A 64 -30.26 -7.31 -2.98
CA LEU A 64 -29.27 -6.35 -3.46
C LEU A 64 -29.68 -5.70 -4.78
N ARG A 65 -30.33 -6.46 -5.70
CA ARG A 65 -30.85 -5.93 -6.96
C ARG A 65 -31.99 -4.94 -6.71
N ALA A 66 -32.95 -5.28 -5.85
CA ALA A 66 -34.05 -4.38 -5.49
C ALA A 66 -33.51 -3.07 -4.87
N LEU A 67 -32.48 -3.15 -4.02
CA LEU A 67 -31.80 -1.98 -3.47
C LEU A 67 -31.11 -1.16 -4.58
N LYS A 68 -30.39 -1.81 -5.51
CA LYS A 68 -29.76 -1.13 -6.66
C LYS A 68 -30.79 -0.38 -7.51
N GLU A 69 -31.90 -0.98 -7.81
CA GLU A 69 -33.00 -0.35 -8.58
C GLU A 69 -33.57 0.86 -7.83
N GLN A 70 -33.81 0.72 -6.52
CA GLN A 70 -34.41 1.79 -5.72
C GLN A 70 -33.49 2.98 -5.51
N TYR A 71 -32.18 2.76 -5.35
CA TYR A 71 -31.18 3.82 -5.25
C TYR A 71 -30.67 4.33 -6.60
N GLY A 72 -31.16 3.81 -7.73
CA GLY A 72 -30.65 4.15 -9.06
C GLY A 72 -29.15 3.83 -9.20
N TYR A 73 -28.70 2.74 -8.57
CA TYR A 73 -27.29 2.36 -8.55
C TYR A 73 -26.93 1.58 -9.81
N ASP A 74 -25.89 1.99 -10.50
CA ASP A 74 -25.29 1.31 -11.64
C ASP A 74 -23.80 1.06 -11.45
N ASP A 75 -23.24 0.10 -12.16
CA ASP A 75 -21.82 -0.24 -12.17
C ASP A 75 -21.07 0.52 -13.29
N LEU A 76 -21.28 1.85 -13.38
CA LEU A 76 -20.79 2.73 -14.45
C LEU A 76 -19.33 2.47 -14.82
N GLY A 77 -19.12 2.17 -16.09
CA GLY A 77 -17.79 2.11 -16.71
C GLY A 77 -16.88 0.98 -16.27
N LEU A 78 -17.30 0.12 -15.32
CA LEU A 78 -16.46 -0.98 -14.83
C LEU A 78 -16.04 -1.94 -15.96
N GLN A 79 -16.98 -2.34 -16.82
CA GLN A 79 -16.70 -3.23 -17.94
C GLN A 79 -15.73 -2.57 -18.95
N GLN A 80 -15.87 -1.26 -19.16
CA GLN A 80 -14.97 -0.50 -20.02
C GLN A 80 -13.56 -0.45 -19.41
N ALA A 81 -13.43 -0.15 -18.11
CA ALA A 81 -12.16 -0.13 -17.42
C ALA A 81 -11.43 -1.48 -17.45
N MET A 82 -12.18 -2.59 -17.38
CA MET A 82 -11.63 -3.94 -17.45
C MET A 82 -11.06 -4.30 -18.83
N ASN A 83 -11.47 -3.60 -19.89
CA ASN A 83 -11.03 -3.82 -21.27
C ASN A 83 -9.96 -2.79 -21.73
N GLU A 84 -9.54 -1.85 -20.86
CA GLU A 84 -8.53 -0.85 -21.21
C GLU A 84 -7.13 -1.46 -21.42
N ASP A 85 -6.43 -0.95 -22.43
CA ASP A 85 -5.04 -1.34 -22.75
C ASP A 85 -4.02 -0.42 -22.07
N LYS A 86 -4.28 -0.08 -20.79
CA LYS A 86 -3.44 0.75 -19.94
C LYS A 86 -3.08 0.02 -18.66
N ALA A 87 -1.99 0.41 -18.03
CA ALA A 87 -1.62 -0.10 -16.72
C ALA A 87 -2.69 0.27 -15.66
N ILE A 88 -3.00 -0.65 -14.73
CA ILE A 88 -4.04 -0.40 -13.71
C ILE A 88 -3.75 0.84 -12.86
N ILE A 89 -2.48 1.23 -12.70
CA ILE A 89 -2.09 2.45 -11.98
C ILE A 89 -2.53 3.73 -12.70
N ASP A 90 -2.71 3.69 -14.02
CA ASP A 90 -3.11 4.83 -14.85
C ASP A 90 -4.63 4.92 -15.04
N LEU A 91 -5.39 3.94 -14.54
CA LEU A 91 -6.84 3.87 -14.70
C LEU A 91 -7.61 4.40 -13.50
N ILE A 92 -6.97 4.56 -12.35
CA ILE A 92 -7.61 4.99 -11.09
C ILE A 92 -6.76 6.02 -10.36
N GLY A 93 -7.43 6.82 -9.52
CA GLY A 93 -6.82 7.88 -8.73
C GLY A 93 -6.47 9.12 -9.54
N SER A 94 -6.39 10.26 -8.89
CA SER A 94 -6.01 11.54 -9.49
C SER A 94 -4.49 11.70 -9.62
N ASP A 95 -3.74 10.94 -8.82
CA ASP A 95 -2.27 10.89 -8.83
C ASP A 95 -1.74 9.49 -8.43
N THR A 96 -0.45 9.28 -8.58
CA THR A 96 0.22 8.01 -8.24
C THR A 96 0.02 7.61 -6.77
N LYS A 97 -0.07 8.57 -5.85
CA LYS A 97 -0.23 8.29 -4.41
C LYS A 97 -1.63 7.78 -4.11
N GLU A 98 -2.65 8.43 -4.66
CA GLU A 98 -4.06 8.00 -4.52
C GLU A 98 -4.25 6.61 -5.16
N ALA A 99 -3.75 6.41 -6.39
CA ALA A 99 -3.82 5.13 -7.09
C ALA A 99 -3.17 3.98 -6.32
N ILE A 100 -1.93 4.15 -5.83
CA ILE A 100 -1.25 3.16 -4.96
C ILE A 100 -2.06 2.91 -3.69
N GLY A 101 -2.66 3.95 -3.11
CA GLY A 101 -3.50 3.84 -1.91
C GLY A 101 -4.72 2.95 -2.15
N LEU A 102 -5.50 3.22 -3.20
CA LEU A 102 -6.69 2.46 -3.58
C LEU A 102 -6.37 1.00 -3.90
N LEU A 103 -5.35 0.77 -4.74
CA LEU A 103 -4.90 -0.59 -5.06
C LEU A 103 -4.45 -1.36 -3.81
N SER A 104 -3.69 -0.71 -2.92
CA SER A 104 -3.19 -1.34 -1.71
C SER A 104 -4.30 -1.68 -0.71
N ILE A 105 -5.32 -0.85 -0.57
CA ILE A 105 -6.51 -1.09 0.27
C ILE A 105 -7.24 -2.35 -0.19
N CYS A 106 -7.35 -2.52 -1.51
CA CYS A 106 -7.98 -3.71 -2.11
C CYS A 106 -7.03 -4.92 -2.20
N GLY A 107 -5.84 -4.86 -1.59
CA GLY A 107 -4.89 -5.97 -1.54
C GLY A 107 -4.02 -6.14 -2.79
N LEU A 108 -4.03 -5.17 -3.72
CA LEU A 108 -3.12 -5.13 -4.87
C LEU A 108 -1.87 -4.30 -4.54
N ALA A 109 -1.12 -4.70 -3.50
CA ALA A 109 0.00 -3.92 -2.95
C ALA A 109 1.38 -4.36 -3.46
N GLU A 110 1.46 -5.03 -4.60
CA GLU A 110 2.71 -5.45 -5.21
C GLU A 110 3.07 -4.57 -6.41
N ALA A 111 4.26 -3.97 -6.41
CA ALA A 111 4.68 -3.02 -7.46
C ALA A 111 4.58 -3.58 -8.88
N LYS A 112 4.86 -4.89 -9.07
CA LYS A 112 4.74 -5.56 -10.37
C LYS A 112 3.30 -5.64 -10.90
N LEU A 113 2.29 -5.53 -10.03
CA LEU A 113 0.88 -5.53 -10.45
C LEU A 113 0.46 -4.17 -10.97
N PHE A 114 1.01 -3.08 -10.43
CA PHE A 114 0.63 -1.72 -10.81
C PHE A 114 0.80 -1.41 -12.30
N VAL A 115 1.80 -2.03 -12.93
CA VAL A 115 2.13 -1.85 -14.34
C VAL A 115 1.46 -2.86 -15.27
N LYS A 116 0.64 -3.77 -14.74
CA LYS A 116 -0.15 -4.71 -15.55
C LYS A 116 -1.42 -4.06 -16.05
N ARG A 117 -1.90 -4.55 -17.19
CA ARG A 117 -3.22 -4.22 -17.73
C ARG A 117 -4.30 -5.08 -17.06
N PRO A 118 -5.57 -4.65 -17.01
CA PRO A 118 -6.64 -5.39 -16.34
C PRO A 118 -6.77 -6.84 -16.80
N PHE A 119 -6.65 -7.11 -18.11
CA PHE A 119 -6.77 -8.47 -18.66
C PHE A 119 -5.58 -9.39 -18.34
N GLU A 120 -4.44 -8.86 -17.89
CA GLU A 120 -3.27 -9.63 -17.43
C GLU A 120 -3.37 -10.06 -15.96
N LEU A 121 -4.40 -9.63 -15.26
CA LEU A 121 -4.64 -9.97 -13.87
C LEU A 121 -5.32 -11.35 -13.77
N SER A 122 -5.01 -12.10 -12.69
CA SER A 122 -5.80 -13.29 -12.32
C SER A 122 -7.20 -12.89 -11.85
N ASP A 123 -8.15 -13.82 -11.81
CA ASP A 123 -9.54 -13.51 -11.46
C ASP A 123 -9.68 -12.84 -10.08
N GLY A 124 -8.97 -13.34 -9.06
CA GLY A 124 -8.92 -12.67 -7.75
C GLY A 124 -8.23 -11.31 -7.77
N GLN A 125 -7.27 -11.05 -8.69
CA GLN A 125 -6.67 -9.74 -8.88
C GLN A 125 -7.62 -8.81 -9.65
N LYS A 126 -8.33 -9.30 -10.67
CA LYS A 126 -9.39 -8.56 -11.38
C LYS A 126 -10.47 -8.11 -10.42
N TYR A 127 -10.96 -9.01 -9.59
CA TYR A 127 -11.97 -8.68 -8.57
C TYR A 127 -11.48 -7.57 -7.64
N ARG A 128 -10.24 -7.65 -7.14
CA ARG A 128 -9.66 -6.60 -6.28
C ARG A 128 -9.46 -5.27 -7.02
N PHE A 129 -9.14 -5.31 -8.31
CA PHE A 129 -9.09 -4.10 -9.13
C PHE A 129 -10.48 -3.48 -9.31
N GLN A 130 -11.52 -4.30 -9.52
CA GLN A 130 -12.91 -3.84 -9.55
C GLN A 130 -13.32 -3.11 -8.27
N LEU A 131 -12.93 -3.65 -7.10
CA LEU A 131 -13.15 -2.99 -5.81
C LEU A 131 -12.43 -1.63 -5.72
N ALA A 132 -11.17 -1.56 -6.19
CA ALA A 132 -10.42 -0.31 -6.22
C ALA A 132 -11.08 0.72 -7.16
N TRP A 133 -11.57 0.27 -8.31
CA TRP A 133 -12.33 1.10 -9.24
C TRP A 133 -13.61 1.65 -8.62
N LEU A 134 -14.40 0.83 -7.93
CA LEU A 134 -15.63 1.28 -7.26
C LEU A 134 -15.35 2.33 -6.19
N LEU A 135 -14.27 2.19 -5.42
CA LEU A 135 -13.84 3.18 -4.43
C LEU A 135 -13.42 4.49 -5.09
N ASP A 136 -12.76 4.44 -6.25
CA ASP A 136 -12.31 5.63 -6.98
C ASP A 136 -13.45 6.47 -7.54
N GLN A 137 -14.63 5.88 -7.79
CA GLN A 137 -15.81 6.60 -8.28
C GLN A 137 -16.37 7.63 -7.30
N LYS A 138 -15.87 7.66 -6.05
CA LYS A 138 -16.24 8.63 -4.99
C LYS A 138 -17.75 8.76 -4.76
N ARG A 139 -18.47 7.65 -4.88
CA ARG A 139 -19.91 7.58 -4.64
C ARG A 139 -20.24 7.60 -3.16
N ASN A 140 -21.44 8.04 -2.81
CA ASN A 140 -21.94 8.01 -1.43
C ASN A 140 -22.29 6.60 -0.94
N MET A 141 -22.44 5.65 -1.87
CA MET A 141 -22.81 4.27 -1.59
C MET A 141 -22.11 3.32 -2.55
N ILE A 142 -21.69 2.15 -2.02
CA ILE A 142 -21.13 1.03 -2.79
C ILE A 142 -21.92 -0.23 -2.47
N MET A 143 -22.35 -0.93 -3.51
CA MET A 143 -23.10 -2.19 -3.40
C MET A 143 -22.34 -3.30 -4.14
N ILE A 144 -22.00 -4.39 -3.42
CA ILE A 144 -21.19 -5.48 -3.97
C ILE A 144 -21.93 -6.81 -3.76
N ASP A 145 -22.21 -7.50 -4.85
CA ASP A 145 -22.68 -8.89 -4.82
C ASP A 145 -21.50 -9.87 -4.84
N GLU A 146 -21.72 -11.08 -4.34
CA GLU A 146 -20.70 -12.15 -4.24
C GLU A 146 -19.40 -11.65 -3.60
N PHE A 147 -19.54 -10.82 -2.55
CA PHE A 147 -18.40 -10.17 -1.89
C PHE A 147 -17.38 -11.20 -1.41
N THR A 148 -16.15 -11.06 -1.91
CA THR A 148 -14.98 -11.91 -1.63
C THR A 148 -15.06 -13.38 -2.10
N SER A 149 -16.06 -13.75 -2.91
CA SER A 149 -16.23 -15.14 -3.38
C SER A 149 -15.05 -15.66 -4.20
N PHE A 150 -14.29 -14.77 -4.84
CA PHE A 150 -13.09 -15.10 -5.64
C PHE A 150 -11.77 -15.05 -4.84
N LEU A 151 -11.82 -14.85 -3.52
CA LEU A 151 -10.64 -14.66 -2.69
C LEU A 151 -10.45 -15.82 -1.70
N ASP A 152 -9.18 -16.15 -1.41
CA ASP A 152 -8.87 -16.99 -0.26
C ASP A 152 -9.28 -16.29 1.05
N ARG A 153 -9.50 -17.05 2.11
CA ARG A 153 -10.09 -16.52 3.36
C ARG A 153 -9.25 -15.43 4.02
N THR A 154 -7.93 -15.56 3.98
CA THR A 154 -7.00 -14.55 4.51
C THR A 154 -7.11 -13.23 3.74
N THR A 155 -7.05 -13.30 2.41
CA THR A 155 -7.21 -12.12 1.55
C THR A 155 -8.61 -11.52 1.71
N ALA A 156 -9.66 -12.34 1.81
CA ALA A 156 -11.03 -11.90 2.03
C ALA A 156 -11.17 -11.10 3.33
N SER A 157 -10.61 -11.58 4.43
CA SER A 157 -10.62 -10.90 5.73
C SER A 157 -9.90 -9.55 5.69
N VAL A 158 -8.73 -9.50 5.06
CA VAL A 158 -7.96 -8.25 4.90
C VAL A 158 -8.70 -7.24 4.02
N VAL A 159 -9.26 -7.67 2.90
CA VAL A 159 -10.04 -6.81 1.99
C VAL A 159 -11.30 -6.30 2.68
N ALA A 160 -12.03 -7.17 3.38
CA ALA A 160 -13.23 -6.81 4.14
C ALA A 160 -12.92 -5.72 5.19
N PHE A 161 -11.85 -5.91 5.98
CA PHE A 161 -11.42 -4.93 6.98
C PHE A 161 -11.01 -3.59 6.36
N ASN A 162 -10.27 -3.63 5.26
CA ASN A 162 -9.79 -2.42 4.60
C ASN A 162 -10.93 -1.63 3.94
N ILE A 163 -11.84 -2.30 3.24
CA ILE A 163 -12.96 -1.67 2.54
C ILE A 163 -13.90 -0.98 3.53
N GLN A 164 -14.34 -1.66 4.58
CA GLN A 164 -15.23 -1.02 5.56
C GLN A 164 -14.57 0.20 6.20
N LYS A 165 -13.28 0.12 6.52
CA LYS A 165 -12.53 1.21 7.13
C LYS A 165 -12.42 2.45 6.21
N ILE A 166 -12.21 2.26 4.90
CA ILE A 166 -12.15 3.37 3.95
C ILE A 166 -13.53 3.94 3.68
N CYS A 167 -14.58 3.09 3.61
CA CYS A 167 -15.95 3.53 3.43
C CYS A 167 -16.41 4.40 4.60
N ARG A 168 -16.21 3.97 5.84
CA ARG A 168 -16.52 4.76 7.04
C ARG A 168 -15.76 6.08 7.08
N ARG A 169 -14.45 6.05 6.81
CA ARG A 169 -13.62 7.26 6.81
C ARG A 169 -14.06 8.31 5.80
N ASN A 170 -14.63 7.87 4.67
CA ASN A 170 -15.07 8.75 3.58
C ASN A 170 -16.59 8.96 3.58
N ASN A 171 -17.32 8.52 4.61
CA ASN A 171 -18.78 8.58 4.72
C ASN A 171 -19.48 7.91 3.52
N ILE A 172 -18.96 6.76 3.07
CA ILE A 172 -19.52 5.94 2.00
C ILE A 172 -20.31 4.80 2.64
N LYS A 173 -21.59 4.67 2.34
CA LYS A 173 -22.39 3.51 2.74
C LYS A 173 -21.94 2.28 1.96
N LEU A 174 -21.69 1.18 2.67
CA LEU A 174 -21.27 -0.09 2.09
C LEU A 174 -22.35 -1.15 2.29
N ILE A 175 -22.83 -1.74 1.20
CA ILE A 175 -23.72 -2.90 1.24
C ILE A 175 -23.01 -4.04 0.54
N VAL A 176 -22.83 -5.16 1.23
CA VAL A 176 -22.20 -6.36 0.67
C VAL A 176 -23.08 -7.57 0.87
N ALA A 177 -23.22 -8.36 -0.18
CA ALA A 177 -23.91 -9.65 -0.16
C ALA A 177 -22.94 -10.78 -0.46
N THR A 178 -22.94 -11.85 0.37
CA THR A 178 -22.08 -13.03 0.17
C THR A 178 -22.67 -14.27 0.86
N ALA A 179 -22.28 -15.45 0.40
CA ALA A 179 -22.59 -16.70 1.06
C ALA A 179 -21.67 -16.99 2.27
N HIS A 180 -20.60 -16.22 2.44
CA HIS A 180 -19.65 -16.38 3.53
C HIS A 180 -20.14 -15.63 4.78
N ASN A 181 -20.12 -16.27 5.93
CA ASN A 181 -20.56 -15.72 7.22
C ASN A 181 -19.42 -15.43 8.21
N ASP A 182 -18.18 -15.69 7.82
CA ASP A 182 -16.96 -15.55 8.64
C ASP A 182 -16.26 -14.19 8.50
N LEU A 183 -16.89 -13.23 7.81
CA LEU A 183 -16.31 -11.89 7.60
C LEU A 183 -16.80 -10.83 8.60
N GLU A 184 -17.68 -11.21 9.52
CA GLU A 184 -18.36 -10.27 10.42
C GLU A 184 -17.37 -9.46 11.27
N ASP A 185 -16.37 -10.12 11.87
CA ASP A 185 -15.37 -9.46 12.71
C ASP A 185 -14.47 -8.48 11.93
N PHE A 186 -14.33 -8.68 10.62
CA PHE A 186 -13.53 -7.85 9.73
C PHE A 186 -14.34 -6.74 9.07
N LEU A 187 -15.55 -7.01 8.61
CA LEU A 187 -16.48 -6.03 8.05
C LEU A 187 -17.05 -5.09 9.12
N LYS A 188 -17.21 -5.59 10.36
CA LYS A 188 -17.81 -4.84 11.47
C LYS A 188 -19.11 -4.16 11.07
N PRO A 189 -20.11 -4.91 10.61
CA PRO A 189 -21.33 -4.33 10.11
C PRO A 189 -22.14 -3.67 11.22
N ASP A 190 -22.76 -2.53 10.92
CA ASP A 190 -23.79 -1.90 11.77
C ASP A 190 -25.07 -2.70 11.68
N VAL A 191 -25.35 -3.23 10.48
CA VAL A 191 -26.54 -4.03 10.17
C VAL A 191 -26.11 -5.32 9.49
N LYS A 192 -26.56 -6.45 10.05
CA LYS A 192 -26.46 -7.77 9.42
C LYS A 192 -27.82 -8.29 9.09
N ILE A 193 -28.04 -8.67 7.83
CA ILE A 193 -29.24 -9.31 7.32
C ILE A 193 -28.86 -10.73 6.96
N ASP A 194 -29.41 -11.68 7.69
CA ASP A 194 -29.08 -13.11 7.56
C ASP A 194 -30.30 -13.90 7.05
N PHE A 195 -30.21 -14.38 5.82
CA PHE A 195 -31.20 -15.25 5.21
C PHE A 195 -31.01 -16.67 5.75
N LYS A 196 -31.90 -17.07 6.66
CA LYS A 196 -31.91 -18.40 7.27
C LYS A 196 -32.52 -19.45 6.33
N THR A 197 -32.40 -20.72 6.72
CA THR A 197 -33.09 -21.80 6.06
C THR A 197 -34.60 -21.73 6.37
N GLY A 198 -35.46 -21.81 5.34
CA GLY A 198 -36.92 -21.78 5.51
C GLY A 198 -37.55 -20.38 5.34
N ASP A 199 -36.94 -19.55 4.49
CA ASP A 199 -37.44 -18.22 4.08
C ASP A 199 -37.52 -17.19 5.23
N GLU A 200 -36.87 -17.46 6.35
CA GLU A 200 -36.76 -16.55 7.49
C GLU A 200 -35.58 -15.58 7.27
N VAL A 201 -35.79 -14.29 7.52
CA VAL A 201 -34.77 -13.24 7.44
C VAL A 201 -34.60 -12.62 8.81
N GLU A 202 -33.41 -12.78 9.38
CA GLU A 202 -33.04 -12.17 10.65
C GLU A 202 -32.21 -10.90 10.42
N THR A 203 -32.59 -9.80 11.07
CA THR A 203 -31.83 -8.54 11.02
C THR A 203 -31.28 -8.21 12.39
N THR A 204 -29.96 -8.08 12.46
CA THR A 204 -29.22 -7.75 13.70
C THR A 204 -28.55 -6.40 13.56
N TYR A 205 -28.64 -5.56 14.63
CA TYR A 205 -27.97 -4.26 14.73
C TYR A 205 -26.83 -4.37 15.75
N LYS A 206 -25.65 -3.84 15.44
CA LYS A 206 -24.47 -3.91 16.30
C LYS A 206 -23.77 -2.58 16.45
N GLU A 207 -23.24 -2.32 17.63
CA GLU A 207 -22.30 -1.24 17.83
C GLU A 207 -20.91 -1.61 17.29
N VAL A 208 -20.31 -0.72 16.57
CA VAL A 208 -19.00 -0.90 15.92
C VAL A 208 -17.86 -0.57 16.88
N THR A 209 -16.89 -1.46 16.97
CA THR A 209 -15.68 -1.24 17.77
C THR A 209 -14.50 -0.85 16.87
N ASP A 210 -13.68 0.13 17.31
CA ASP A 210 -12.49 0.57 16.56
C ASP A 210 -11.29 -0.41 16.65
N LYS A 211 -11.42 -1.51 17.39
CA LYS A 211 -10.33 -2.47 17.59
C LYS A 211 -9.95 -3.15 16.27
N ASN A 212 -8.68 -3.17 15.93
CA ASN A 212 -8.19 -3.92 14.78
C ASN A 212 -8.20 -5.43 15.09
N PRO A 213 -8.97 -6.26 14.34
CA PRO A 213 -9.16 -7.68 14.65
C PRO A 213 -7.88 -8.50 14.44
N PHE A 214 -6.90 -8.01 13.69
CA PHE A 214 -5.63 -8.73 13.48
C PHE A 214 -4.67 -8.61 14.66
N ILE A 215 -4.68 -7.49 15.41
CA ILE A 215 -3.68 -7.19 16.45
C ILE A 215 -3.62 -8.25 17.56
N PRO A 216 -4.73 -8.80 18.10
CA PRO A 216 -4.68 -9.80 19.15
C PRO A 216 -3.96 -11.09 18.77
N HIS A 217 -3.83 -11.37 17.48
CA HIS A 217 -3.20 -12.57 16.91
C HIS A 217 -1.74 -12.36 16.52
N LEU A 218 -1.20 -11.15 16.77
CA LEU A 218 0.17 -10.81 16.38
C LEU A 218 1.15 -11.08 17.53
N THR A 219 2.30 -11.67 17.17
CA THR A 219 3.49 -11.72 18.03
C THR A 219 4.72 -11.29 17.26
N ILE A 220 5.72 -10.81 18.00
CA ILE A 220 7.02 -10.45 17.44
C ILE A 220 8.06 -11.40 18.03
N GLU A 221 8.83 -12.00 17.16
CA GLU A 221 9.88 -12.94 17.53
C GLU A 221 11.20 -12.56 16.88
N ASP A 222 12.29 -13.10 17.40
CA ASP A 222 13.60 -12.98 16.79
C ASP A 222 13.61 -13.72 15.44
N GLY A 223 14.07 -13.00 14.40
CA GLY A 223 14.19 -13.54 13.07
C GLY A 223 15.63 -13.98 12.74
N THR A 224 15.73 -14.79 11.70
CA THR A 224 16.98 -15.36 11.19
C THR A 224 17.34 -14.80 9.81
N LYS A 225 18.54 -15.14 9.33
CA LYS A 225 18.94 -14.87 7.94
C LYS A 225 18.02 -15.59 6.95
N GLN A 226 17.57 -16.80 7.29
CA GLN A 226 16.65 -17.57 6.44
C GLN A 226 15.31 -16.85 6.30
N ASP A 227 14.79 -16.24 7.37
CA ASP A 227 13.58 -15.43 7.30
C ASP A 227 13.76 -14.25 6.34
N PHE A 228 14.94 -13.58 6.38
CA PHE A 228 15.25 -12.52 5.44
C PHE A 228 15.24 -13.02 3.99
N ASP A 229 15.88 -14.14 3.68
CA ASP A 229 15.94 -14.72 2.34
C ASP A 229 14.55 -15.10 1.83
N ASN A 230 13.64 -15.55 2.70
CA ASN A 230 12.26 -15.89 2.37
C ASN A 230 11.41 -14.66 2.07
N PHE A 231 11.62 -13.53 2.78
CA PHE A 231 10.81 -12.32 2.67
C PHE A 231 11.30 -11.31 1.66
N ILE A 232 12.60 -11.32 1.27
CA ILE A 232 13.19 -10.30 0.39
C ILE A 232 12.50 -10.22 -0.97
N LYS A 233 11.93 -11.32 -1.47
CA LYS A 233 11.16 -11.36 -2.72
C LYS A 233 9.93 -10.45 -2.73
N TYR A 234 9.41 -10.11 -1.56
CA TYR A 234 8.26 -9.20 -1.39
C TYR A 234 8.68 -7.73 -1.22
N HIS A 235 10.00 -7.45 -1.16
CA HIS A 235 10.51 -6.10 -1.10
C HIS A 235 10.59 -5.49 -2.51
N TYR A 236 10.19 -4.23 -2.66
CA TYR A 236 10.17 -3.53 -3.95
C TYR A 236 11.56 -3.32 -4.57
N LYS A 237 12.64 -3.35 -3.76
CA LYS A 237 14.03 -3.33 -4.24
C LYS A 237 14.64 -4.71 -4.05
N ASN A 238 15.06 -5.33 -5.13
CA ASN A 238 15.71 -6.65 -5.12
C ASN A 238 17.18 -6.50 -4.68
N VAL A 239 17.42 -6.37 -3.37
CA VAL A 239 18.77 -6.28 -2.78
C VAL A 239 18.98 -7.51 -1.92
N LYS A 240 19.93 -8.36 -2.32
CA LYS A 240 20.18 -9.69 -1.73
C LYS A 240 20.79 -9.70 -0.33
N ALA A 241 21.29 -8.59 0.19
CA ALA A 241 21.89 -8.52 1.52
C ALA A 241 21.72 -7.13 2.17
N VAL A 242 21.71 -7.11 3.49
CA VAL A 242 21.80 -5.89 4.31
C VAL A 242 23.17 -5.91 4.99
N PRO A 243 24.12 -5.08 4.55
CA PRO A 243 25.44 -4.99 5.19
C PRO A 243 25.33 -4.55 6.65
N GLY A 244 26.12 -5.16 7.53
CA GLY A 244 26.15 -4.78 8.94
C GLY A 244 24.82 -5.05 9.68
N GLN A 245 24.09 -6.09 9.31
CA GLN A 245 22.86 -6.51 10.00
C GLN A 245 23.14 -6.73 11.50
N LYS A 246 22.31 -6.14 12.34
CA LYS A 246 22.37 -6.21 13.81
C LYS A 246 21.26 -7.02 14.42
N LYS A 247 20.03 -6.79 13.95
CA LYS A 247 18.84 -7.47 14.47
C LYS A 247 17.82 -7.71 13.37
N VAL A 248 17.15 -8.83 13.46
CA VAL A 248 15.99 -9.17 12.63
C VAL A 248 14.84 -9.52 13.55
N TYR A 249 13.68 -8.92 13.32
CA TYR A 249 12.42 -9.33 13.93
C TYR A 249 11.49 -9.88 12.88
N ARG A 250 10.78 -10.95 13.21
CA ARG A 250 9.69 -11.47 12.40
C ARG A 250 8.35 -11.16 13.05
N LEU A 251 7.40 -10.77 12.25
CA LEU A 251 6.02 -10.58 12.64
C LEU A 251 5.28 -11.88 12.37
N MET A 252 4.63 -12.42 13.39
CA MET A 252 3.84 -13.65 13.33
C MET A 252 2.35 -13.31 13.43
N TYR A 253 1.53 -14.05 12.72
CA TYR A 253 0.07 -14.07 12.83
C TYR A 253 -0.39 -15.51 12.98
N ASP A 254 -0.99 -15.84 14.12
CA ASP A 254 -1.37 -17.23 14.47
C ASP A 254 -0.26 -18.25 14.17
N GLY A 255 0.98 -17.92 14.58
CA GLY A 255 2.14 -18.80 14.41
C GLY A 255 2.73 -18.82 12.99
N GLN A 256 2.18 -18.06 12.02
CA GLN A 256 2.71 -17.95 10.66
C GLN A 256 3.50 -16.64 10.47
N PRO A 257 4.69 -16.68 9.88
CA PRO A 257 5.47 -15.47 9.62
C PRO A 257 4.84 -14.65 8.49
N ILE A 258 4.44 -13.43 8.81
CA ILE A 258 3.79 -12.49 7.86
C ILE A 258 4.56 -11.21 7.63
N GLY A 259 5.66 -10.98 8.33
CA GLY A 259 6.45 -9.78 8.15
C GLY A 259 7.85 -9.90 8.71
N LEU A 260 8.70 -8.96 8.30
CA LEU A 260 10.10 -8.88 8.70
C LEU A 260 10.53 -7.43 8.88
N ALA A 261 11.28 -7.15 9.95
CA ALA A 261 12.00 -5.90 10.18
C ALA A 261 13.49 -6.18 10.35
N VAL A 262 14.34 -5.45 9.63
CA VAL A 262 15.80 -5.61 9.68
C VAL A 262 16.44 -4.32 10.11
N TYR A 263 17.21 -4.38 11.17
CA TYR A 263 18.04 -3.31 11.69
C TYR A 263 19.52 -3.59 11.43
N ALA A 264 20.27 -2.57 11.08
CA ALA A 264 21.68 -2.68 10.71
C ALA A 264 22.50 -1.53 11.30
N VAL A 265 23.83 -1.60 11.17
CA VAL A 265 24.70 -0.46 11.47
C VAL A 265 24.23 0.79 10.73
N ALA A 266 24.45 1.94 11.33
CA ALA A 266 24.11 3.22 10.75
C ALA A 266 24.81 3.42 9.39
N SER A 267 24.10 4.01 8.44
CA SER A 267 24.68 4.35 7.15
C SER A 267 25.82 5.35 7.32
N ARG A 268 26.96 5.09 6.65
CA ARG A 268 28.13 5.96 6.70
C ARG A 268 27.80 7.42 6.37
N MET A 269 27.07 7.63 5.29
CA MET A 269 26.70 8.96 4.79
C MET A 269 25.19 9.01 4.53
N LEU A 270 24.48 9.88 5.26
CA LEU A 270 23.09 10.23 5.00
C LEU A 270 22.94 11.75 4.96
N SER A 271 22.43 12.25 3.83
CA SER A 271 22.21 13.69 3.64
C SER A 271 21.21 14.24 4.66
N GLY A 272 20.13 13.50 4.95
CA GLY A 272 19.11 13.89 5.92
C GLY A 272 19.67 14.03 7.33
N ARG A 273 20.49 13.07 7.79
CA ARG A 273 21.19 13.18 9.08
C ARG A 273 22.09 14.43 9.13
N ASN A 274 22.89 14.62 8.09
CA ASN A 274 23.80 15.77 8.03
C ASN A 274 23.05 17.11 8.03
N THR A 275 21.89 17.17 7.38
CA THR A 275 21.04 18.36 7.35
C THR A 275 20.37 18.59 8.71
N TYR A 276 19.73 17.56 9.28
CA TYR A 276 18.99 17.68 10.52
C TYR A 276 19.90 18.04 11.69
N PHE A 277 21.05 17.36 11.84
CA PHE A 277 22.01 17.57 12.92
C PHE A 277 23.10 18.61 12.58
N ASN A 278 22.87 19.49 11.63
CA ASN A 278 23.78 20.59 11.27
C ASN A 278 25.24 20.13 11.10
N LYS A 279 25.46 18.97 10.47
CA LYS A 279 26.76 18.32 10.26
C LYS A 279 27.52 17.95 11.55
N HIS A 280 26.86 17.89 12.72
CA HIS A 280 27.45 17.51 13.98
C HIS A 280 28.22 16.17 13.94
N TYR A 281 27.78 15.24 13.12
CA TYR A 281 28.39 13.92 12.90
C TYR A 281 29.42 13.90 11.76
N MET A 282 29.91 15.08 11.33
CA MET A 282 30.85 15.21 10.23
C MET A 282 32.13 15.89 10.76
N HIS A 283 33.28 15.35 10.37
CA HIS A 283 34.54 16.03 10.55
C HIS A 283 34.63 17.29 9.65
N PRO A 284 35.28 18.40 10.06
CA PRO A 284 35.41 19.60 9.22
C PRO A 284 35.98 19.35 7.82
N LYS A 285 36.80 18.32 7.64
CA LYS A 285 37.32 17.87 6.33
C LYS A 285 36.29 17.11 5.48
N GLY A 286 35.03 16.94 5.93
CA GLY A 286 33.92 16.40 5.15
C GLY A 286 33.72 14.89 5.17
N TYR A 287 34.40 14.16 6.06
CA TYR A 287 34.14 12.73 6.28
C TYR A 287 33.35 12.50 7.59
N PRO A 288 32.57 11.39 7.68
CA PRO A 288 31.76 11.12 8.86
C PRO A 288 32.60 10.67 10.07
N LEU A 289 32.22 11.11 11.26
CA LEU A 289 32.73 10.66 12.53
C LEU A 289 32.10 9.32 12.91
N MET A 290 32.64 8.22 12.37
CA MET A 290 31.99 6.90 12.44
C MET A 290 31.79 6.38 13.86
N ASP A 291 32.72 6.65 14.78
CA ASP A 291 32.58 6.22 16.18
C ASP A 291 31.34 6.88 16.81
N LYS A 292 31.18 8.20 16.61
CA LYS A 292 30.02 8.94 17.10
C LYS A 292 28.72 8.53 16.38
N VAL A 293 28.79 8.29 15.06
CA VAL A 293 27.63 7.77 14.31
C VAL A 293 27.21 6.41 14.83
N ASN A 294 28.15 5.50 15.07
CA ASN A 294 27.85 4.16 15.57
C ASN A 294 27.43 4.15 17.05
N SER A 295 27.91 5.12 17.84
CA SER A 295 27.42 5.30 19.22
C SER A 295 25.96 5.66 19.24
N ASP A 296 25.54 6.63 18.43
CA ASP A 296 24.24 7.29 18.58
C ASP A 296 23.16 6.72 17.67
N PHE A 297 23.52 6.07 16.56
CA PHE A 297 22.55 5.61 15.55
C PHE A 297 22.55 4.10 15.34
N ILE A 298 21.37 3.60 15.02
CA ILE A 298 21.14 2.33 14.33
C ILE A 298 20.20 2.59 13.15
N SER A 299 20.34 1.85 12.05
CA SER A 299 19.55 2.06 10.85
C SER A 299 18.47 0.99 10.72
N ALA A 300 17.22 1.40 10.56
CA ALA A 300 16.13 0.54 10.15
C ALA A 300 16.18 0.34 8.64
N SER A 301 16.68 -0.80 8.23
CA SER A 301 17.05 -1.05 6.84
C SER A 301 15.92 -1.60 5.97
N ARG A 302 15.09 -2.50 6.53
CA ARG A 302 13.98 -3.14 5.80
C ARG A 302 12.78 -3.34 6.71
N PHE A 303 11.60 -3.02 6.17
CA PHE A 303 10.30 -3.40 6.72
C PHE A 303 9.49 -4.05 5.61
N ILE A 304 9.10 -5.29 5.81
CA ILE A 304 8.39 -6.09 4.81
C ILE A 304 7.17 -6.70 5.48
N ILE A 305 5.99 -6.47 4.92
CA ILE A 305 4.76 -7.18 5.26
C ILE A 305 4.36 -8.02 4.05
N HIS A 306 4.00 -9.26 4.28
CA HIS A 306 3.50 -10.15 3.23
C HIS A 306 2.34 -9.48 2.48
N PRO A 307 2.31 -9.54 1.13
CA PRO A 307 1.33 -8.80 0.33
C PRO A 307 -0.13 -9.00 0.75
N GLN A 308 -0.52 -10.20 1.15
CA GLN A 308 -1.88 -10.51 1.60
C GLN A 308 -2.32 -9.70 2.84
N TYR A 309 -1.39 -9.31 3.71
CA TYR A 309 -1.68 -8.61 4.97
C TYR A 309 -1.44 -7.09 4.91
N ARG A 310 -1.20 -6.54 3.72
CA ARG A 310 -0.97 -5.09 3.54
C ARG A 310 -2.30 -4.32 3.59
N GLY A 311 -2.22 -3.05 4.01
CA GLY A 311 -3.38 -2.14 4.07
C GLY A 311 -4.06 -2.10 5.44
N CYS A 312 -4.08 -3.18 6.22
CA CYS A 312 -4.79 -3.27 7.51
C CYS A 312 -4.03 -2.67 8.71
N GLY A 313 -2.99 -1.86 8.47
CA GLY A 313 -2.30 -1.10 9.52
C GLY A 313 -1.17 -1.85 10.22
N LEU A 314 -0.88 -3.10 9.87
CA LEU A 314 0.14 -3.92 10.52
C LEU A 314 1.56 -3.35 10.38
N GLY A 315 1.88 -2.70 9.26
CA GLY A 315 3.18 -2.06 9.07
C GLY A 315 3.47 -0.98 10.11
N ALA A 316 2.49 -0.16 10.42
CA ALA A 316 2.61 0.88 11.45
C ALA A 316 2.72 0.29 12.86
N TRP A 317 1.90 -0.71 13.19
CA TRP A 317 1.97 -1.41 14.46
C TRP A 317 3.33 -2.09 14.63
N PHE A 318 3.79 -2.85 13.63
CA PHE A 318 5.07 -3.55 13.66
C PHE A 318 6.26 -2.60 13.78
N THR A 319 6.23 -1.45 13.10
CA THR A 319 7.25 -0.41 13.25
C THR A 319 7.31 0.07 14.69
N ARG A 320 6.18 0.46 15.27
CA ARG A 320 6.10 0.97 16.65
C ARG A 320 6.59 -0.04 17.68
N GLU A 321 6.17 -1.29 17.56
CA GLU A 321 6.56 -2.30 18.55
C GLU A 321 8.03 -2.73 18.41
N THR A 322 8.55 -2.88 17.18
CA THR A 322 9.98 -3.22 16.99
C THR A 322 10.91 -2.09 17.40
N VAL A 323 10.52 -0.83 17.23
CA VAL A 323 11.30 0.32 17.70
C VAL A 323 11.42 0.30 19.24
N LYS A 324 10.33 0.02 19.98
CA LYS A 324 10.37 -0.15 21.44
C LYS A 324 11.32 -1.30 21.88
N LEU A 325 11.31 -2.40 21.13
CA LEU A 325 12.24 -3.52 21.39
C LEU A 325 13.69 -3.09 21.15
N MET A 326 13.94 -2.33 20.08
CA MET A 326 15.27 -1.80 19.77
C MET A 326 15.75 -0.80 20.81
N ASP A 327 14.90 0.08 21.33
CA ASP A 327 15.22 0.99 22.43
C ASP A 327 15.65 0.23 23.68
N LYS A 328 14.91 -0.84 24.02
CA LYS A 328 15.21 -1.68 25.18
C LYS A 328 16.50 -2.49 24.99
N GLU A 329 16.73 -3.06 23.81
CA GLU A 329 17.85 -3.99 23.56
C GLU A 329 19.17 -3.24 23.30
N PHE A 330 19.13 -2.15 22.52
CA PHE A 330 20.32 -1.42 22.08
C PHE A 330 20.51 -0.06 22.76
N GLY A 331 19.45 0.55 23.27
CA GLY A 331 19.51 1.83 23.99
C GLY A 331 20.13 2.97 23.20
N LYS A 332 20.02 2.97 21.86
CA LYS A 332 20.58 4.03 21.03
C LYS A 332 19.73 5.29 21.08
N PRO A 333 20.34 6.49 21.06
CA PRO A 333 19.62 7.75 20.99
C PRO A 333 18.67 7.86 19.79
N PHE A 334 19.09 7.31 18.63
CA PHE A 334 18.36 7.49 17.37
C PHE A 334 18.27 6.20 16.56
N ILE A 335 17.08 5.95 15.98
CA ILE A 335 16.91 4.96 14.92
C ILE A 335 16.55 5.71 13.63
N GLU A 336 17.41 5.61 12.61
CA GLU A 336 17.23 6.31 11.34
C GLU A 336 16.60 5.43 10.27
N PHE A 337 15.74 6.06 9.45
CA PHE A 337 15.07 5.44 8.33
C PHE A 337 15.33 6.25 7.06
N SER A 338 15.54 5.56 5.94
CA SER A 338 15.62 6.18 4.63
C SER A 338 14.67 5.44 3.68
N SER A 339 13.55 6.07 3.32
CA SER A 339 12.48 5.40 2.59
C SER A 339 11.97 6.22 1.40
N VAL A 340 11.86 5.57 0.23
CA VAL A 340 11.12 6.09 -0.92
C VAL A 340 9.62 6.02 -0.67
N MET A 341 9.16 4.89 -0.07
CA MET A 341 7.74 4.61 0.13
C MET A 341 7.08 5.54 1.14
N ALA A 342 7.85 6.20 2.02
CA ALA A 342 7.28 7.14 3.00
C ALA A 342 6.52 8.32 2.39
N LYS A 343 6.79 8.67 1.12
CA LYS A 343 6.02 9.69 0.37
C LYS A 343 4.62 9.19 -0.04
N TYR A 344 4.51 7.90 -0.34
CA TYR A 344 3.29 7.30 -0.89
C TYR A 344 2.47 6.60 0.20
N THR A 345 3.15 5.91 1.12
CA THR A 345 2.51 5.11 2.16
C THR A 345 3.07 5.50 3.53
N PRO A 346 2.39 6.34 4.33
CA PRO A 346 2.91 6.89 5.57
C PRO A 346 2.84 5.91 6.76
N PHE A 347 3.22 4.64 6.57
CA PHE A 347 3.15 3.64 7.63
C PHE A 347 4.19 3.88 8.74
N LEU A 348 5.36 4.42 8.40
CA LEU A 348 6.39 4.79 9.37
C LEU A 348 5.90 5.94 10.27
N GLN A 349 5.36 7.01 9.66
CA GLN A 349 4.80 8.14 10.39
C GLN A 349 3.64 7.72 11.30
N LYS A 350 2.75 6.84 10.80
CA LYS A 350 1.68 6.23 11.61
C LYS A 350 2.21 5.31 12.71
N GLY A 351 3.42 4.79 12.57
CA GLY A 351 4.16 4.03 13.57
C GLY A 351 4.87 4.89 14.61
N GLY A 352 4.77 6.23 14.53
CA GLY A 352 5.37 7.18 15.45
C GLY A 352 6.75 7.67 15.02
N ILE A 353 7.18 7.42 13.77
CA ILE A 353 8.48 7.88 13.27
C ILE A 353 8.34 9.28 12.70
N LEU A 354 9.22 10.19 13.13
CA LEU A 354 9.21 11.58 12.69
C LEU A 354 9.72 11.70 11.25
N ASP A 355 8.95 12.36 10.40
CA ASP A 355 9.34 12.68 9.02
C ASP A 355 10.13 13.99 9.03
N ILE A 356 11.43 13.92 8.81
CA ILE A 356 12.36 15.03 9.02
C ILE A 356 12.52 15.86 7.74
N CYS A 357 13.04 15.25 6.66
CA CYS A 357 13.37 15.98 5.43
C CYS A 357 13.58 15.04 4.24
N ASP A 358 13.73 15.63 3.06
CA ASP A 358 14.25 14.90 1.90
C ASP A 358 15.70 14.47 2.15
N ASN A 359 16.01 13.21 1.89
CA ASN A 359 17.35 12.66 2.05
C ASN A 359 18.21 13.02 0.82
N GLU A 360 18.38 14.31 0.59
CA GLU A 360 19.12 14.86 -0.53
C GLU A 360 20.05 16.01 -0.11
N SER A 361 21.31 15.96 -0.55
CA SER A 361 22.24 17.06 -0.36
C SER A 361 21.97 18.19 -1.37
N GLU A 362 22.31 19.41 -1.00
CA GLU A 362 22.19 20.57 -1.88
C GLU A 362 22.96 20.37 -3.21
N LYS A 363 24.15 19.77 -3.17
CA LYS A 363 24.93 19.43 -4.36
C LYS A 363 24.16 18.46 -5.27
N SER A 364 23.58 17.40 -4.70
CA SER A 364 22.79 16.43 -5.45
C SER A 364 21.56 17.08 -6.10
N ARG A 365 20.86 17.97 -5.39
CA ARG A 365 19.73 18.74 -5.90
C ARG A 365 20.14 19.65 -7.07
N LYS A 366 21.26 20.36 -6.92
CA LYS A 366 21.82 21.20 -8.02
C LYS A 366 22.15 20.36 -9.26
N ASP A 367 22.75 19.17 -9.07
CA ASP A 367 23.07 18.28 -10.19
C ASP A 367 21.81 17.70 -10.85
N THR A 368 20.78 17.33 -10.07
CA THR A 368 19.48 16.90 -10.61
C THR A 368 18.80 18.02 -11.41
N ASN A 369 18.82 19.26 -10.90
CA ASN A 369 18.23 20.40 -11.59
C ASN A 369 18.93 20.73 -12.91
N LYS A 370 20.26 20.57 -13.01
CA LYS A 370 20.99 20.70 -14.28
C LYS A 370 20.51 19.69 -15.32
N VAL A 371 20.31 18.43 -14.89
CA VAL A 371 19.78 17.39 -15.78
C VAL A 371 18.37 17.75 -16.24
N LYS A 372 17.47 18.11 -15.31
CA LYS A 372 16.09 18.52 -15.63
C LYS A 372 16.07 19.65 -16.66
N ALA A 373 16.84 20.72 -16.43
CA ALA A 373 16.89 21.88 -17.33
C ALA A 373 17.35 21.53 -18.75
N VAL A 374 18.34 20.62 -18.89
CA VAL A 374 18.78 20.18 -20.23
C VAL A 374 17.73 19.31 -20.90
N LEU A 375 17.11 18.39 -20.18
CA LEU A 375 16.04 17.54 -20.71
C LEU A 375 14.85 18.37 -21.18
N GLU A 376 14.36 19.29 -20.36
CA GLU A 376 13.25 20.21 -20.68
C GLU A 376 13.51 21.06 -21.93
N LYS A 377 14.73 21.55 -22.10
CA LYS A 377 15.15 22.32 -23.29
C LYS A 377 14.93 21.55 -24.60
N TYR A 378 15.03 20.22 -24.55
CA TYR A 378 14.85 19.34 -25.72
C TYR A 378 13.50 18.59 -25.70
N GLY A 379 12.55 18.99 -24.84
CA GLY A 379 11.22 18.40 -24.77
C GLY A 379 11.17 17.04 -24.04
N PHE A 380 12.18 16.72 -23.25
CA PHE A 380 12.24 15.51 -22.46
C PHE A 380 11.92 15.76 -20.99
N SER A 381 11.42 14.73 -20.31
CA SER A 381 11.11 14.78 -18.89
C SER A 381 12.00 13.82 -18.06
N TYR A 382 12.45 14.30 -16.91
CA TYR A 382 13.34 13.56 -16.00
C TYR A 382 12.70 12.27 -15.48
N GLU A 383 11.37 12.25 -15.33
CA GLU A 383 10.61 11.12 -14.78
C GLU A 383 10.74 9.89 -15.66
N PHE A 384 10.82 10.03 -16.97
CA PHE A 384 10.88 8.91 -17.93
C PHE A 384 12.28 8.32 -18.12
N LEU A 385 13.31 8.84 -17.46
CA LEU A 385 14.66 8.25 -17.49
C LEU A 385 14.75 6.83 -16.89
N THR A 386 13.68 6.27 -16.40
CA THR A 386 13.59 4.85 -16.00
C THR A 386 13.39 3.91 -17.19
N SER A 387 12.92 4.42 -18.33
CA SER A 387 12.73 3.66 -19.56
C SER A 387 14.00 3.70 -20.42
N LEU A 388 14.51 2.53 -20.78
CA LEU A 388 15.71 2.41 -21.62
C LEU A 388 15.48 2.97 -23.02
N ASP A 389 14.31 2.73 -23.62
CA ASP A 389 13.94 3.27 -24.94
C ASP A 389 13.85 4.80 -24.91
N TYR A 390 13.35 5.35 -23.79
CA TYR A 390 13.33 6.80 -23.60
C TYR A 390 14.75 7.37 -23.43
N CYS A 391 15.61 6.70 -22.65
CA CYS A 391 17.01 7.09 -22.52
C CYS A 391 17.76 7.02 -23.88
N GLN A 392 17.45 6.06 -24.73
CA GLN A 392 18.02 5.99 -26.08
C GLN A 392 17.61 7.22 -26.90
N LYS A 393 16.33 7.57 -26.92
CA LYS A 393 15.86 8.80 -27.60
C LYS A 393 16.53 10.06 -27.07
N VAL A 394 16.77 10.15 -25.77
CA VAL A 394 17.50 11.26 -25.14
C VAL A 394 18.94 11.33 -25.68
N ILE A 395 19.64 10.18 -25.76
CA ILE A 395 21.01 10.09 -26.28
C ILE A 395 21.06 10.48 -27.76
N ASP A 396 20.12 10.02 -28.56
CA ASP A 396 20.07 10.26 -30.01
C ASP A 396 19.73 11.73 -30.37
N THR A 397 19.03 12.44 -29.46
CA THR A 397 18.51 13.79 -29.71
C THR A 397 19.38 14.90 -29.13
N ILE A 398 19.92 14.70 -27.91
CA ILE A 398 20.68 15.75 -27.22
C ILE A 398 22.17 15.66 -27.58
N PRO A 399 22.83 16.78 -27.95
CA PRO A 399 24.27 16.77 -28.23
C PRO A 399 25.06 16.16 -27.06
N GLU A 400 25.91 15.20 -27.34
CA GLU A 400 26.65 14.42 -26.35
C GLU A 400 27.41 15.30 -25.34
N LYS A 401 28.07 16.35 -25.80
CA LYS A 401 28.80 17.30 -24.95
C LYS A 401 27.89 17.96 -23.90
N GLU A 402 26.68 18.34 -24.30
CA GLU A 402 25.70 18.98 -23.40
C GLU A 402 25.13 17.96 -22.41
N LEU A 403 24.81 16.75 -22.88
CA LEU A 403 24.32 15.65 -22.06
C LEU A 403 25.35 15.25 -21.00
N ARG A 404 26.61 15.05 -21.38
CA ARG A 404 27.70 14.73 -20.44
C ARG A 404 27.88 15.82 -19.38
N LYS A 405 27.90 17.11 -19.79
CA LYS A 405 28.01 18.22 -18.85
C LYS A 405 26.88 18.24 -17.82
N ALA A 406 25.65 17.97 -18.26
CA ALA A 406 24.48 17.94 -17.38
C ALA A 406 24.51 16.75 -16.41
N PHE A 407 24.81 15.56 -16.92
CA PHE A 407 24.77 14.34 -16.15
C PHE A 407 26.02 14.05 -15.31
N ARG A 408 27.14 14.74 -15.51
CA ARG A 408 28.44 14.45 -14.84
C ARG A 408 28.33 14.18 -13.36
N GLY A 409 27.66 15.07 -12.60
CA GLY A 409 27.52 14.90 -11.16
C GLY A 409 26.65 13.69 -10.76
N ARG A 410 25.63 13.40 -11.56
CA ARG A 410 24.73 12.26 -11.36
C ARG A 410 25.43 10.94 -11.74
N LEU A 411 26.18 10.91 -12.83
CA LEU A 411 26.99 9.76 -13.25
C LEU A 411 28.05 9.41 -12.18
N ARG A 412 28.79 10.41 -11.69
CA ARG A 412 29.75 10.18 -10.60
C ARG A 412 29.11 9.53 -9.39
N THR A 413 27.95 10.04 -8.98
CA THR A 413 27.21 9.48 -7.84
C THR A 413 26.71 8.07 -8.11
N ALA A 414 26.22 7.79 -9.32
CA ALA A 414 25.75 6.46 -9.71
C ALA A 414 26.89 5.45 -9.74
N MET A 415 28.03 5.81 -10.33
CA MET A 415 29.22 4.94 -10.39
C MET A 415 29.73 4.61 -9.00
N PHE A 416 29.80 5.59 -8.08
CA PHE A 416 30.21 5.36 -6.70
C PHE A 416 29.23 4.45 -5.95
N ILE A 417 27.93 4.73 -5.98
CA ILE A 417 26.94 3.99 -5.18
C ILE A 417 26.69 2.58 -5.71
N ARG A 418 26.64 2.42 -7.05
CA ARG A 418 26.24 1.14 -7.65
C ARG A 418 27.40 0.22 -8.00
N HIS A 419 28.54 0.80 -8.35
CA HIS A 419 29.70 0.09 -8.85
C HIS A 419 30.93 0.20 -7.95
N GLY A 420 30.88 1.05 -6.90
CA GLY A 420 32.00 1.27 -5.99
C GLY A 420 33.17 2.06 -6.60
N LEU A 421 32.93 2.73 -7.76
CA LEU A 421 33.96 3.42 -8.53
C LEU A 421 33.90 4.94 -8.24
N ASP A 422 34.99 5.50 -7.69
CA ASP A 422 35.16 6.95 -7.53
C ASP A 422 35.95 7.49 -8.70
N LEU A 423 35.25 7.84 -9.77
CA LEU A 423 35.83 8.28 -11.04
C LEU A 423 36.13 9.79 -11.03
N ASP A 424 37.25 10.17 -11.63
CA ASP A 424 37.56 11.56 -11.90
C ASP A 424 36.79 12.13 -13.11
N VAL A 425 37.07 13.36 -13.51
CA VAL A 425 36.36 14.02 -14.62
C VAL A 425 36.71 13.39 -15.96
N ALA A 426 37.96 13.03 -16.18
CA ALA A 426 38.42 12.44 -17.44
C ALA A 426 37.86 11.04 -17.62
N GLU A 427 37.86 10.23 -16.56
CA GLU A 427 37.29 8.89 -16.54
C GLU A 427 35.77 8.94 -16.78
N LEU A 428 35.04 9.90 -16.16
CA LEU A 428 33.59 10.09 -16.39
C LEU A 428 33.29 10.53 -17.84
N ASP A 429 34.14 11.36 -18.42
CA ASP A 429 33.97 11.81 -19.81
C ASP A 429 34.36 10.71 -20.82
N ALA A 430 35.15 9.72 -20.44
CA ALA A 430 35.50 8.54 -21.22
C ALA A 430 34.42 7.42 -21.18
N LEU A 431 33.48 7.46 -20.24
CA LEU A 431 32.40 6.45 -20.18
C LEU A 431 31.53 6.55 -21.45
N GLU A 432 31.20 5.41 -22.03
CA GLU A 432 30.17 5.33 -23.05
C GLU A 432 28.79 5.67 -22.45
N LEU A 433 28.08 6.66 -23.04
CA LEU A 433 26.74 7.01 -22.63
C LEU A 433 25.74 5.98 -23.17
N THR A 434 25.36 5.04 -22.34
CA THR A 434 24.34 4.04 -22.66
C THR A 434 23.00 4.38 -22.00
N PRO A 435 21.86 3.92 -22.56
CA PRO A 435 20.54 4.06 -21.93
C PRO A 435 20.52 3.58 -20.49
N LYS A 436 21.18 2.46 -20.22
CA LYS A 436 21.29 1.89 -18.86
C LYS A 436 22.03 2.82 -17.92
N LEU A 437 23.12 3.42 -18.34
CA LEU A 437 23.91 4.36 -17.54
C LEU A 437 23.11 5.63 -17.22
N LEU A 438 22.34 6.18 -18.18
CA LEU A 438 21.45 7.31 -17.93
C LEU A 438 20.35 6.94 -16.93
N ALA A 439 19.72 5.79 -17.09
CA ALA A 439 18.71 5.31 -16.16
C ALA A 439 19.28 5.11 -14.75
N GLU A 440 20.51 4.61 -14.63
CA GLU A 440 21.21 4.47 -13.35
C GLU A 440 21.58 5.81 -12.72
N ALA A 441 21.84 6.85 -13.51
CA ALA A 441 22.13 8.20 -13.04
C ALA A 441 20.89 8.91 -12.48
N LYS A 442 19.67 8.43 -12.79
CA LYS A 442 18.43 8.92 -12.18
C LYS A 442 18.42 8.63 -10.70
N LYS A 443 18.21 9.66 -9.88
CA LYS A 443 18.04 9.51 -8.43
C LYS A 443 16.58 9.30 -8.08
N GLY A 444 16.31 8.27 -7.28
CA GLY A 444 15.03 8.14 -6.60
C GLY A 444 14.99 9.09 -5.39
N GLU A 445 13.86 9.74 -5.20
CA GLU A 445 13.64 10.61 -4.05
C GLU A 445 13.39 9.76 -2.79
N THR A 446 14.12 10.01 -1.71
CA THR A 446 13.95 9.33 -0.43
C THR A 446 13.69 10.34 0.68
N ARG A 447 12.85 9.95 1.65
CA ARG A 447 12.65 10.72 2.89
C ARG A 447 13.62 10.20 3.95
N TYR A 448 14.13 11.12 4.75
CA TYR A 448 14.84 10.83 6.00
C TYR A 448 13.86 10.95 7.15
N LEU A 449 13.68 9.86 7.91
CA LEU A 449 12.82 9.82 9.07
C LEU A 449 13.63 9.35 10.28
N LEU A 450 13.20 9.73 11.46
CA LEU A 450 13.94 9.51 12.70
C LEU A 450 13.00 9.06 13.82
N HIS A 451 13.39 8.00 14.52
CA HIS A 451 12.88 7.72 15.84
C HIS A 451 13.86 8.28 16.88
N ILE A 452 13.33 8.85 17.92
CA ILE A 452 14.07 9.48 19.01
C ILE A 452 13.75 8.72 20.29
N ASN A 453 14.78 8.19 20.92
CA ASN A 453 14.67 7.55 22.22
C ASN A 453 14.65 8.64 23.31
N GLU A 454 13.48 8.92 23.86
CA GLU A 454 13.26 9.98 24.85
C GLU A 454 13.99 9.71 26.18
N ASP A 455 14.36 8.46 26.47
CA ASP A 455 15.19 8.13 27.62
C ASP A 455 16.63 8.61 27.46
N LYS A 456 17.11 8.70 26.22
CA LYS A 456 18.48 9.12 25.86
C LYS A 456 18.58 10.54 25.31
N CYS A 457 17.49 11.12 24.87
CA CYS A 457 17.44 12.43 24.22
C CYS A 457 16.61 13.43 25.01
N THR A 458 16.89 14.70 24.80
CA THR A 458 16.12 15.82 25.34
C THR A 458 15.86 16.84 24.23
N GLN A 459 14.77 17.58 24.39
CA GLN A 459 14.43 18.65 23.48
C GLN A 459 15.01 19.98 23.96
N CYS A 460 15.79 20.64 23.11
CA CYS A 460 16.38 21.93 23.46
C CYS A 460 15.29 23.00 23.71
N PRO A 461 15.28 23.69 24.85
CA PRO A 461 14.28 24.70 25.15
C PRO A 461 14.39 25.96 24.26
N LYS A 462 15.57 26.21 23.64
CA LYS A 462 15.80 27.38 22.77
C LYS A 462 15.32 27.14 21.33
N CYS A 463 15.69 26.00 20.72
CA CYS A 463 15.41 25.72 19.32
C CYS A 463 14.38 24.59 19.07
N GLY A 464 13.91 23.92 20.13
CA GLY A 464 12.92 22.83 20.03
C GLY A 464 13.43 21.54 19.37
N ARG A 465 14.73 21.44 19.05
CA ARG A 465 15.29 20.23 18.40
C ARG A 465 15.82 19.23 19.42
N TRP A 466 15.76 17.97 19.04
CA TRP A 466 16.22 16.87 19.88
C TRP A 466 17.73 16.65 19.75
N HIS A 467 18.40 16.48 20.90
CA HIS A 467 19.83 16.12 21.01
C HIS A 467 20.03 15.09 22.12
N VAL A 468 21.18 14.45 22.17
CA VAL A 468 21.53 13.49 23.22
C VAL A 468 21.62 14.23 24.56
N LYS A 469 21.10 13.68 25.66
CA LYS A 469 21.03 14.33 26.99
C LYS A 469 22.37 14.75 27.53
N GLU A 470 23.42 13.97 27.21
CA GLU A 470 24.78 14.21 27.70
C GLU A 470 25.54 15.26 26.87
N ASP A 471 25.00 15.66 25.71
CA ASP A 471 25.59 16.64 24.82
C ASP A 471 24.93 18.02 24.97
N ASP A 472 25.67 19.08 24.71
CA ASP A 472 25.12 20.42 24.51
C ASP A 472 24.31 20.45 23.20
N CYS A 473 23.38 21.38 23.07
CA CYS A 473 22.54 21.50 21.88
C CYS A 473 23.40 21.86 20.66
N TYR A 474 23.55 20.93 19.73
CA TYR A 474 24.36 21.12 18.52
C TYR A 474 23.81 22.16 17.54
N PHE A 475 22.65 22.72 17.83
CA PHE A 475 21.95 23.65 16.95
C PHE A 475 22.06 25.10 17.41
N CYS A 476 22.29 25.31 18.72
CA CYS A 476 22.35 26.64 19.32
C CYS A 476 23.74 27.24 19.38
N ASP A 477 24.82 26.42 19.37
CA ASP A 477 26.19 26.85 19.59
C ASP A 477 26.93 27.37 18.35
N LYS A 478 26.23 27.77 17.31
CA LYS A 478 26.82 28.30 16.06
C LYS A 478 26.33 29.71 15.68
N GLU A 479 25.84 30.47 16.64
CA GLU A 479 25.69 31.92 16.49
C GLU A 479 26.82 32.65 17.20
N GLU A 480 28.06 32.49 16.71
CA GLU A 480 29.18 33.43 16.86
C GLU A 480 29.95 33.52 15.53
#